data_f571578cb74ef1dffa3245319a5085c8
#
_entry.id   f571578cb74ef1dffa3245319a5085c8
#
_cell.length_a   1.000
_cell.length_b   1.000
_cell.length_c   1.000
_cell.angle_alpha   90.00
_cell.angle_beta   90.00
_cell.angle_gamma   90.00
#
_symmetry.space_group_name_H-M   'P 1'
#
loop_
_entity.id
_entity.type
_entity.pdbx_description
1 polymer ?
#
loop_
_entity_poly.entity_id
_entity_poly.type
_entity_poly.pdbx_seq_one_letter_code
_entity_poly.pdbx_strand_id
1 'polypeptide(L)'
;MATGFVLDWSLHFHKRGKDGSGKCNIFPDGDGIHVAVYDISAADKLVLDKIEGLGSGYSETLLSVPDIGDCVSYIAEESYVEDSSITYDWYKELVLLGASAHGFPDDYLNRIRSLPQRQDPDTARRLKRWKTVELVRAGGY
;
A
#
# COMPACT_ATOMS: atom_id res chain seq x y z
N MET A 1 7.61 14.67 -6.87
CA MET A 1 7.52 13.22 -6.58
C MET A 1 8.82 12.53 -6.98
N ALA A 2 9.31 11.68 -6.14
CA ALA A 2 10.52 10.90 -6.39
C ALA A 2 10.26 9.42 -6.07
N THR A 3 11.07 8.53 -6.62
CA THR A 3 11.02 7.10 -6.30
C THR A 3 12.35 6.67 -5.68
N GLY A 4 12.32 5.63 -4.88
CA GLY A 4 13.51 5.09 -4.23
C GLY A 4 13.36 3.61 -3.91
N PHE A 5 14.45 3.02 -3.43
CA PHE A 5 14.50 1.63 -2.99
C PHE A 5 15.07 1.59 -1.57
N VAL A 6 14.39 0.92 -0.66
CA VAL A 6 14.76 0.84 0.76
C VAL A 6 15.00 -0.61 1.13
N LEU A 7 16.24 -0.94 1.51
CA LEU A 7 16.63 -2.28 1.94
C LEU A 7 16.04 -2.63 3.31
N ASP A 8 16.03 -3.92 3.61
CA ASP A 8 15.65 -4.48 4.91
C ASP A 8 14.16 -4.30 5.28
N TRP A 9 13.33 -4.08 4.29
CA TRP A 9 11.88 -4.04 4.44
C TRP A 9 11.22 -4.97 3.43
N SER A 10 9.99 -5.39 3.72
CA SER A 10 9.17 -6.18 2.82
C SER A 10 7.74 -5.64 2.77
N LEU A 11 7.07 -5.83 1.63
CA LEU A 11 5.68 -5.45 1.43
C LEU A 11 4.78 -6.66 1.68
N HIS A 12 3.75 -6.47 2.48
CA HIS A 12 2.74 -7.46 2.80
C HIS A 12 1.34 -6.89 2.69
N PHE A 13 0.34 -7.77 2.53
CA PHE A 13 -1.08 -7.44 2.65
C PHE A 13 -1.63 -8.02 3.95
N HIS A 14 -1.02 -7.67 5.09
CA HIS A 14 -1.32 -8.27 6.39
C HIS A 14 -1.86 -7.26 7.43
N LYS A 15 -2.14 -6.03 7.04
CA LYS A 15 -2.86 -5.09 7.92
C LYS A 15 -4.35 -5.39 7.79
N ARG A 16 -5.01 -5.74 8.90
CA ARG A 16 -6.44 -6.02 8.92
C ARG A 16 -7.23 -4.75 8.62
N GLY A 17 -7.98 -4.77 7.53
CA GLY A 17 -8.88 -3.68 7.13
C GLY A 17 -10.26 -3.82 7.76
N LYS A 18 -11.03 -2.74 7.73
CA LYS A 18 -12.42 -2.73 8.24
C LYS A 18 -13.34 -3.65 7.45
N ASP A 19 -13.02 -3.91 6.19
CA ASP A 19 -13.80 -4.81 5.31
C ASP A 19 -13.41 -6.28 5.44
N GLY A 20 -12.52 -6.61 6.39
CA GLY A 20 -12.07 -7.97 6.63
C GLY A 20 -10.95 -8.46 5.72
N SER A 21 -10.47 -7.64 4.79
CA SER A 21 -9.35 -8.01 3.91
C SER A 21 -8.02 -7.46 4.40
N GLY A 22 -6.93 -8.03 3.88
CA GLY A 22 -5.59 -7.55 4.15
C GLY A 22 -5.25 -6.32 3.33
N LYS A 23 -4.72 -5.30 3.98
CA LYS A 23 -4.27 -4.06 3.36
C LYS A 23 -2.74 -3.97 3.35
N CYS A 24 -2.22 -3.09 2.51
CA CYS A 24 -0.78 -2.85 2.43
C CYS A 24 -0.16 -2.50 3.77
N ASN A 25 0.95 -3.12 4.03
CA ASN A 25 1.83 -2.78 5.14
C ASN A 25 3.27 -3.11 4.77
N ILE A 26 4.21 -2.39 5.34
CA ILE A 26 5.62 -2.73 5.25
C ILE A 26 6.06 -3.31 6.58
N PHE A 27 7.01 -4.23 6.52
CA PHE A 27 7.52 -4.92 7.71
C PHE A 27 9.04 -4.93 7.66
N PRO A 28 9.72 -4.66 8.80
CA PRO A 28 11.19 -4.80 8.85
C PRO A 28 11.57 -6.25 8.60
N ASP A 29 12.71 -6.43 7.97
CA ASP A 29 13.23 -7.73 7.55
C ASP A 29 12.67 -8.18 6.20
N GLY A 30 13.49 -7.99 5.16
CA GLY A 30 13.13 -8.35 3.79
C GLY A 30 14.18 -7.88 2.79
N ASP A 31 13.90 -8.17 1.52
CA ASP A 31 14.81 -7.90 0.41
C ASP A 31 14.75 -6.47 -0.12
N GLY A 32 13.82 -5.69 0.39
CA GLY A 32 13.66 -4.29 0.02
C GLY A 32 12.29 -3.97 -0.57
N ILE A 33 11.96 -2.69 -0.50
CA ILE A 33 10.72 -2.14 -1.06
C ILE A 33 11.03 -0.99 -1.99
N HIS A 34 10.22 -0.86 -3.04
CA HIS A 34 10.20 0.33 -3.88
C HIS A 34 9.16 1.30 -3.32
N VAL A 35 9.53 2.58 -3.26
CA VAL A 35 8.70 3.62 -2.66
C VAL A 35 8.53 4.79 -3.61
N ALA A 36 7.39 5.45 -3.53
CA ALA A 36 7.14 6.75 -4.13
C ALA A 36 7.05 7.78 -3.01
N VAL A 37 7.81 8.86 -3.13
CA VAL A 37 7.92 9.90 -2.12
C VAL A 37 7.27 11.16 -2.64
N TYR A 38 6.36 11.72 -1.87
CA TYR A 38 5.64 12.95 -2.18
C TYR A 38 5.93 14.00 -1.14
N ASP A 39 6.07 15.24 -1.60
CA ASP A 39 6.17 16.41 -0.74
C ASP A 39 4.76 16.95 -0.53
N ILE A 40 4.28 16.97 0.71
CA ILE A 40 2.92 17.39 1.05
C ILE A 40 2.95 18.49 2.12
N SER A 41 1.95 19.37 2.09
CA SER A 41 1.82 20.40 3.12
C SER A 41 1.45 19.82 4.48
N ALA A 42 1.70 20.54 5.56
CA ALA A 42 1.29 20.14 6.91
C ALA A 42 -0.23 19.97 7.02
N ALA A 43 -0.99 20.82 6.34
CA ALA A 43 -2.45 20.72 6.30
C ALA A 43 -2.92 19.44 5.61
N ASP A 44 -2.33 19.11 4.46
CA ASP A 44 -2.64 17.88 3.72
C ASP A 44 -2.22 16.64 4.51
N LYS A 45 -1.11 16.71 5.26
CA LYS A 45 -0.68 15.63 6.15
C LYS A 45 -1.74 15.31 7.20
N LEU A 46 -2.35 16.33 7.80
CA LEU A 46 -3.43 16.12 8.78
C LEU A 46 -4.65 15.41 8.17
N VAL A 47 -5.01 15.74 6.94
CA VAL A 47 -6.08 15.07 6.20
C VAL A 47 -5.71 13.61 5.93
N LEU A 48 -4.49 13.36 5.49
CA LEU A 48 -4.01 12.02 5.21
C LEU A 48 -3.97 11.15 6.48
N ASP A 49 -3.56 11.72 7.61
CA ASP A 49 -3.55 11.02 8.91
C ASP A 49 -4.94 10.48 9.26
N LYS A 50 -5.98 11.25 8.99
CA LYS A 50 -7.36 10.81 9.21
C LYS A 50 -7.80 9.72 8.25
N ILE A 51 -7.47 9.86 6.97
CA ILE A 51 -7.79 8.87 5.93
C ILE A 51 -7.13 7.54 6.24
N GLU A 52 -5.85 7.57 6.64
CA GLU A 52 -5.10 6.36 6.98
C GLU A 52 -5.48 5.79 8.36
N GLY A 53 -6.18 6.54 9.18
CA GLY A 53 -6.55 6.11 10.53
C GLY A 53 -5.37 6.07 11.48
N LEU A 54 -4.54 7.13 11.46
CA LEU A 54 -3.41 7.27 12.40
C LEU A 54 -3.91 7.16 13.83
N GLY A 55 -3.31 6.23 14.60
CA GLY A 55 -3.75 5.91 15.96
C GLY A 55 -4.90 4.90 16.05
N SER A 56 -5.47 4.47 14.92
CA SER A 56 -6.58 3.52 14.83
C SER A 56 -6.35 2.48 13.71
N GLY A 57 -5.17 1.90 13.67
CA GLY A 57 -4.78 0.89 12.70
C GLY A 57 -3.39 1.13 12.15
N TYR A 58 -3.02 2.37 11.92
CA TYR A 58 -1.67 2.75 11.49
C TYR A 58 -0.99 3.67 12.49
N SER A 59 0.33 3.55 12.57
CA SER A 59 1.23 4.50 13.21
C SER A 59 2.22 5.03 12.19
N GLU A 60 3.00 6.04 12.57
CA GLU A 60 4.05 6.57 11.71
C GLU A 60 5.39 5.94 12.00
N THR A 61 6.21 5.80 10.97
CA THR A 61 7.63 5.48 11.09
C THR A 61 8.42 6.34 10.13
N LEU A 62 9.70 6.48 10.37
CA LEU A 62 10.62 7.14 9.45
C LEU A 62 11.36 6.09 8.65
N LEU A 63 11.38 6.28 7.34
CA LEU A 63 12.19 5.49 6.42
C LEU A 63 13.33 6.36 5.90
N SER A 64 14.54 5.87 6.01
CA SER A 64 15.69 6.51 5.37
C SER A 64 15.76 6.04 3.93
N VAL A 65 15.38 6.92 3.00
CA VAL A 65 15.36 6.62 1.57
C VAL A 65 16.65 7.15 0.95
N PRO A 66 17.49 6.28 0.34
CA PRO A 66 18.74 6.70 -0.28
C PRO A 66 18.52 7.85 -1.27
N ASP A 67 19.41 8.85 -1.22
CA ASP A 67 19.41 10.06 -2.05
C ASP A 67 18.25 11.03 -1.82
N ILE A 68 17.32 10.70 -0.93
CA ILE A 68 16.17 11.55 -0.60
C ILE A 68 16.21 11.99 0.87
N GLY A 69 16.47 11.08 1.79
CA GLY A 69 16.53 11.35 3.22
C GLY A 69 15.40 10.68 4.00
N ASP A 70 15.14 11.14 5.21
CA ASP A 70 14.13 10.57 6.07
C ASP A 70 12.73 10.97 5.61
N CYS A 71 11.90 9.97 5.39
CA CYS A 71 10.52 10.13 4.92
C CYS A 71 9.55 9.48 5.90
N VAL A 72 8.40 10.10 6.09
CA VAL A 72 7.33 9.52 6.92
C VAL A 72 6.60 8.45 6.13
N SER A 73 6.37 7.30 6.76
CA SER A 73 5.54 6.24 6.22
C SER A 73 4.57 5.77 7.29
N TYR A 74 3.41 5.29 6.86
CA TYR A 74 2.48 4.62 7.75
C TYR A 74 2.83 3.16 7.86
N ILE A 75 2.76 2.63 9.07
CA ILE A 75 2.99 1.22 9.37
C ILE A 75 1.83 0.72 10.23
N ALA A 76 1.37 -0.50 10.00
CA ALA A 76 0.28 -1.06 10.79
C ALA A 76 0.67 -1.16 12.26
N GLU A 77 -0.25 -0.76 13.15
CA GLU A 77 -0.09 -1.05 14.57
C GLU A 77 -0.11 -2.56 14.78
N GLU A 78 0.69 -3.06 15.72
CA GLU A 78 0.88 -4.50 15.92
C GLU A 78 -0.43 -5.27 16.09
N SER A 79 -1.41 -4.70 16.80
CA SER A 79 -2.72 -5.31 17.02
C SER A 79 -3.56 -5.45 15.74
N TYR A 80 -3.19 -4.77 14.66
CA TYR A 80 -3.84 -4.83 13.35
C TYR A 80 -3.08 -5.70 12.35
N VAL A 81 -1.93 -6.23 12.71
CA VAL A 81 -1.16 -7.15 11.86
C VAL A 81 -1.72 -8.55 12.02
N GLU A 82 -2.09 -9.16 10.91
CA GLU A 82 -2.71 -10.48 10.88
C GLU A 82 -2.18 -11.25 9.67
N ASP A 83 -1.28 -12.20 9.93
CA ASP A 83 -0.57 -12.94 8.87
C ASP A 83 -1.51 -13.81 8.02
N SER A 84 -2.67 -14.18 8.56
CA SER A 84 -3.70 -14.93 7.83
C SER A 84 -4.57 -14.04 6.93
N SER A 85 -4.40 -12.73 6.97
CA SER A 85 -5.18 -11.80 6.12
C SER A 85 -4.88 -12.04 4.64
N ILE A 86 -5.94 -12.02 3.83
CA ILE A 86 -5.86 -12.12 2.39
C ILE A 86 -6.50 -10.86 1.79
N THR A 87 -5.80 -10.25 0.84
CA THR A 87 -6.30 -9.04 0.18
C THR A 87 -7.38 -9.35 -0.84
N TYR A 88 -8.24 -8.38 -1.13
CA TYR A 88 -9.19 -8.51 -2.24
C TYR A 88 -8.50 -8.27 -3.58
N ASP A 89 -8.98 -8.93 -4.62
CA ASP A 89 -8.44 -8.87 -5.98
C ASP A 89 -8.39 -7.43 -6.52
N TRP A 90 -9.45 -6.64 -6.33
CA TRP A 90 -9.49 -5.24 -6.77
C TRP A 90 -8.45 -4.37 -6.04
N TYR A 91 -8.18 -4.66 -4.76
CA TYR A 91 -7.19 -3.91 -3.98
C TYR A 91 -5.78 -4.18 -4.48
N LYS A 92 -5.43 -5.44 -4.65
CA LYS A 92 -4.13 -5.82 -5.20
C LYS A 92 -3.92 -5.23 -6.60
N GLU A 93 -4.94 -5.22 -7.43
CA GLU A 93 -4.85 -4.64 -8.77
C GLU A 93 -4.57 -3.13 -8.72
N LEU A 94 -5.19 -2.39 -7.79
CA LEU A 94 -4.89 -0.98 -7.59
C LEU A 94 -3.45 -0.75 -7.16
N VAL A 95 -2.92 -1.59 -6.27
CA VAL A 95 -1.52 -1.52 -5.85
C VAL A 95 -0.59 -1.78 -7.03
N LEU A 96 -0.87 -2.80 -7.85
CA LEU A 96 -0.08 -3.11 -9.04
C LEU A 96 -0.10 -1.98 -10.06
N LEU A 97 -1.25 -1.38 -10.30
CA LEU A 97 -1.38 -0.25 -11.23
C LEU A 97 -0.55 0.95 -10.75
N GLY A 98 -0.61 1.26 -9.46
CA GLY A 98 0.21 2.32 -8.86
C GLY A 98 1.70 2.04 -8.98
N ALA A 99 2.13 0.84 -8.66
CA ALA A 99 3.53 0.43 -8.76
C ALA A 99 4.03 0.49 -10.21
N SER A 100 3.22 0.03 -11.17
CA SER A 100 3.54 0.11 -12.59
C SER A 100 3.64 1.56 -13.08
N ALA A 101 2.71 2.42 -12.67
CA ALA A 101 2.73 3.84 -13.04
C ALA A 101 3.97 4.57 -12.52
N HIS A 102 4.53 4.15 -11.39
CA HIS A 102 5.76 4.71 -10.84
C HIS A 102 7.03 4.08 -11.44
N GLY A 103 6.89 3.14 -12.37
CA GLY A 103 8.02 2.51 -13.05
C GLY A 103 8.79 1.52 -12.19
N PHE A 104 8.17 0.92 -11.18
CA PHE A 104 8.82 -0.09 -10.36
C PHE A 104 9.14 -1.34 -11.20
N PRO A 105 10.25 -2.05 -10.89
CA PRO A 105 10.70 -3.17 -11.71
C PRO A 105 9.70 -4.33 -11.81
N ASP A 106 9.74 -5.05 -12.94
CA ASP A 106 8.83 -6.17 -13.20
C ASP A 106 8.94 -7.30 -12.16
N ASP A 107 10.13 -7.59 -11.67
CA ASP A 107 10.31 -8.60 -10.63
C ASP A 107 9.64 -8.20 -9.30
N TYR A 108 9.64 -6.92 -8.98
CA TYR A 108 8.91 -6.40 -7.83
C TYR A 108 7.39 -6.53 -8.02
N LEU A 109 6.90 -6.17 -9.21
CA LEU A 109 5.48 -6.34 -9.58
C LEU A 109 5.08 -7.81 -9.52
N ASN A 110 5.92 -8.71 -10.01
CA ASN A 110 5.66 -10.15 -9.97
C ASN A 110 5.60 -10.68 -8.54
N ARG A 111 6.42 -10.14 -7.66
CA ARG A 111 6.37 -10.49 -6.23
C ARG A 111 5.02 -10.09 -5.63
N ILE A 112 4.50 -8.91 -5.94
CA ILE A 112 3.17 -8.47 -5.51
C ILE A 112 2.10 -9.38 -6.09
N ARG A 113 2.19 -9.73 -7.39
CA ARG A 113 1.24 -10.65 -8.04
C ARG A 113 1.19 -12.01 -7.39
N SER A 114 2.30 -12.48 -6.82
CA SER A 114 2.39 -13.79 -6.17
C SER A 114 1.71 -13.84 -4.81
N LEU A 115 1.41 -12.69 -4.20
CA LEU A 115 0.74 -12.66 -2.90
C LEU A 115 -0.71 -13.12 -3.04
N PRO A 116 -1.22 -13.93 -2.09
CA PRO A 116 -2.58 -14.45 -2.18
C PRO A 116 -3.64 -13.36 -2.25
N GLN A 117 -4.68 -13.62 -3.03
CA GLN A 117 -5.84 -12.74 -3.14
C GLN A 117 -7.13 -13.57 -3.16
N ARG A 118 -8.25 -12.91 -2.85
CA ARG A 118 -9.58 -13.52 -2.98
C ARG A 118 -10.56 -12.51 -3.57
N GLN A 119 -11.66 -13.02 -4.08
CA GLN A 119 -12.74 -12.19 -4.57
C GLN A 119 -13.47 -11.55 -3.38
N ASP A 120 -13.80 -10.27 -3.52
CA ASP A 120 -14.59 -9.55 -2.53
C ASP A 120 -16.02 -10.16 -2.49
N PRO A 121 -16.47 -10.68 -1.34
CA PRO A 121 -17.80 -11.28 -1.24
C PRO A 121 -18.95 -10.26 -1.27
N ASP A 122 -18.68 -8.98 -1.05
CA ASP A 122 -19.67 -7.92 -1.15
C ASP A 122 -19.81 -7.50 -2.62
N THR A 123 -20.87 -7.95 -3.29
CA THR A 123 -21.06 -7.73 -4.71
C THR A 123 -21.15 -6.25 -5.07
N ALA A 124 -21.85 -5.43 -4.28
CA ALA A 124 -22.00 -3.99 -4.53
C ALA A 124 -20.65 -3.27 -4.43
N ARG A 125 -19.88 -3.57 -3.38
CA ARG A 125 -18.53 -3.01 -3.20
C ARG A 125 -17.60 -3.48 -4.32
N ARG A 126 -17.63 -4.75 -4.67
CA ARG A 126 -16.80 -5.31 -5.74
C ARG A 126 -17.05 -4.60 -7.06
N LEU A 127 -18.29 -4.42 -7.46
CA LEU A 127 -18.64 -3.73 -8.70
C LEU A 127 -18.17 -2.28 -8.69
N LYS A 128 -18.37 -1.58 -7.58
CA LYS A 128 -17.93 -0.19 -7.42
C LYS A 128 -16.41 -0.08 -7.51
N ARG A 129 -15.68 -0.96 -6.83
CA ARG A 129 -14.22 -0.93 -6.79
C ARG A 129 -13.59 -1.31 -8.12
N TRP A 130 -14.16 -2.25 -8.84
CA TRP A 130 -13.68 -2.59 -10.18
C TRP A 130 -13.90 -1.46 -11.19
N LYS A 131 -14.95 -0.66 -11.04
CA LYS A 131 -15.09 0.58 -11.82
C LYS A 131 -13.94 1.54 -11.56
N THR A 132 -13.53 1.68 -10.31
CA THR A 132 -12.36 2.49 -9.96
C THR A 132 -11.10 1.93 -10.62
N VAL A 133 -10.89 0.62 -10.60
CA VAL A 133 -9.76 -0.04 -11.28
C VAL A 133 -9.75 0.30 -12.78
N GLU A 134 -10.90 0.21 -13.44
CA GLU A 134 -10.99 0.54 -14.87
C GLU A 134 -10.65 2.00 -15.16
N LEU A 135 -11.09 2.93 -14.31
CA LEU A 135 -10.75 4.35 -14.44
C LEU A 135 -9.24 4.57 -14.30
N VAL A 136 -8.61 3.91 -13.33
CA VAL A 136 -7.16 4.01 -13.12
C VAL A 136 -6.39 3.42 -14.32
N ARG A 137 -6.81 2.26 -14.85
CA ARG A 137 -6.22 1.66 -16.05
C ARG A 137 -6.29 2.59 -17.26
N ALA A 138 -7.36 3.36 -17.37
CA ALA A 138 -7.52 4.32 -18.46
C ALA A 138 -6.71 5.62 -18.25
N GLY A 139 -5.89 5.70 -17.21
CA GLY A 139 -5.08 6.87 -16.91
C GLY A 139 -5.78 7.92 -16.06
N GLY A 140 -6.82 7.56 -15.35
CA GLY A 140 -7.62 8.46 -14.49
C GLY A 140 -7.03 8.68 -13.09
N TYR A 141 -5.71 8.80 -12.99
CA TYR A 141 -5.03 9.12 -11.73
C TYR A 141 -5.32 10.55 -11.31
#